data_7d8268fcd61d2c079751d68e639911fc
#
_entry.id   7d8268fcd61d2c079751d68e639911fc
#
_cell.length_a   1.000
_cell.length_b   1.000
_cell.length_c   1.000
_cell.angle_alpha   90.00
_cell.angle_beta   90.00
_cell.angle_gamma   90.00
#
_symmetry.space_group_name_H-M   'P 1'
#
loop_
_entity.id
_entity.type
_entity.pdbx_description
1 polymer ?
#
loop_
_entity_poly.entity_id
_entity_poly.type
_entity_poly.pdbx_seq_one_letter_code
_entity_poly.pdbx_strand_id
1 'polypeptide(L)'
;MLENRSAQDVLSSFSVDPVQGLNEAEAKKTLAETHPNKLAEKPGDPWYKIFWGNIADPMTLILAIAAIISLVLAIINWETEGPTGLADVFIIFGVVIINAVIGTVQELRAEKALEALKKMSAPTATVRREGQTKEIPAEELVVGDIVVLEEGRTVPADLRLLATYSLKTDEASLTGESVPAEKDADIVLIAPEDEKKETPIGDRVNEVFMSTPVVYGHGEGIVIATGMDTEIGKIAKSLSEEGEELTPLQKKLAGLSKFLGILTVGIVIVMLLVKIIWIILNNQVGVATEWSAAVLDSVALAVAAIPE
;
A
#
# COMPACT_ATOMS: atom_id res chain seq x y z
N MET A 1 19.96 -25.81 -8.63
CA MET A 1 18.70 -25.70 -7.90
C MET A 1 18.83 -26.51 -6.62
N LEU A 2 18.27 -26.07 -5.49
CA LEU A 2 18.49 -26.71 -4.19
C LEU A 2 17.59 -27.94 -3.98
N GLU A 3 16.42 -27.96 -4.63
CA GLU A 3 15.48 -29.08 -4.63
C GLU A 3 16.09 -30.39 -5.21
N ASN A 4 17.12 -30.26 -6.05
CA ASN A 4 17.81 -31.39 -6.70
C ASN A 4 19.02 -31.88 -5.89
N ARG A 5 19.19 -31.37 -4.66
CA ARG A 5 20.30 -31.75 -3.77
C ARG A 5 19.77 -32.44 -2.52
N SER A 6 20.60 -33.34 -1.96
CA SER A 6 20.27 -33.94 -0.66
C SER A 6 20.27 -32.86 0.45
N ALA A 7 19.57 -33.11 1.54
CA ALA A 7 19.57 -32.21 2.71
C ALA A 7 21.00 -31.94 3.22
N GLN A 8 21.87 -32.96 3.18
CA GLN A 8 23.28 -32.83 3.61
C GLN A 8 24.09 -31.93 2.66
N ASP A 9 23.87 -32.04 1.35
CA ASP A 9 24.58 -31.20 0.38
C ASP A 9 24.16 -29.75 0.49
N VAL A 10 22.88 -29.52 0.79
CA VAL A 10 22.34 -28.15 1.04
C VAL A 10 22.96 -27.55 2.31
N LEU A 11 22.94 -28.28 3.43
CA LEU A 11 23.59 -27.85 4.68
C LEU A 11 25.07 -27.51 4.46
N SER A 12 25.78 -28.38 3.72
CA SER A 12 27.20 -28.17 3.40
C SER A 12 27.42 -26.91 2.56
N SER A 13 26.50 -26.58 1.65
CA SER A 13 26.61 -25.40 0.80
C SER A 13 26.43 -24.09 1.58
N PHE A 14 25.65 -24.12 2.67
CA PHE A 14 25.50 -22.97 3.59
C PHE A 14 26.48 -23.00 4.77
N SER A 15 27.30 -24.06 4.91
CA SER A 15 28.23 -24.25 6.04
C SER A 15 27.53 -24.20 7.40
N VAL A 16 26.31 -24.73 7.50
CA VAL A 16 25.49 -24.72 8.71
C VAL A 16 25.42 -26.12 9.32
N ASP A 17 25.66 -26.19 10.63
CA ASP A 17 25.46 -27.41 11.40
C ASP A 17 23.96 -27.55 11.77
N PRO A 18 23.31 -28.67 11.43
CA PRO A 18 21.88 -28.87 11.69
C PRO A 18 21.52 -28.85 13.19
N VAL A 19 22.47 -29.15 14.09
CA VAL A 19 22.24 -29.19 15.53
C VAL A 19 22.47 -27.81 16.16
N GLN A 20 23.51 -27.11 15.72
CA GLN A 20 23.85 -25.80 16.27
C GLN A 20 23.09 -24.65 15.61
N GLY A 21 22.77 -24.76 14.32
CA GLY A 21 22.23 -23.65 13.54
C GLY A 21 23.28 -22.56 13.30
N LEU A 22 22.80 -21.39 12.86
CA LEU A 22 23.65 -20.22 12.66
C LEU A 22 24.08 -19.61 14.03
N ASN A 23 25.24 -18.96 14.01
CA ASN A 23 25.67 -18.11 15.13
C ASN A 23 24.91 -16.77 15.06
N GLU A 24 24.52 -16.21 16.22
CA GLU A 24 23.80 -14.95 16.32
C GLU A 24 24.54 -13.77 15.69
N ALA A 25 25.87 -13.75 15.81
CA ALA A 25 26.69 -12.70 15.21
C ALA A 25 26.69 -12.79 13.65
N GLU A 26 26.73 -14.01 13.12
CA GLU A 26 26.64 -14.26 11.67
C GLU A 26 25.26 -13.91 11.13
N ALA A 27 24.18 -14.31 11.82
CA ALA A 27 22.81 -13.95 11.45
C ALA A 27 22.60 -12.44 11.41
N LYS A 28 23.08 -11.69 12.40
CA LYS A 28 23.02 -10.22 12.43
C LYS A 28 23.85 -9.58 11.30
N LYS A 29 25.01 -10.13 11.00
CA LYS A 29 25.84 -9.64 9.91
C LYS A 29 25.15 -9.86 8.57
N THR A 30 24.63 -11.07 8.33
CA THR A 30 23.88 -11.38 7.10
C THR A 30 22.66 -10.50 6.96
N LEU A 31 21.90 -10.28 8.04
CA LEU A 31 20.74 -9.38 8.03
C LEU A 31 21.12 -7.93 7.70
N ALA A 32 22.29 -7.47 8.10
CA ALA A 32 22.76 -6.12 7.78
C ALA A 32 23.27 -5.99 6.34
N GLU A 33 23.73 -7.09 5.74
CA GLU A 33 24.22 -7.16 4.36
C GLU A 33 23.10 -7.45 3.35
N THR A 34 22.00 -8.06 3.80
CA THR A 34 20.82 -8.41 2.99
C THR A 34 19.62 -7.55 3.37
N HIS A 35 18.49 -7.78 2.72
CA HIS A 35 17.23 -7.14 3.06
C HIS A 35 16.47 -7.95 4.14
N PRO A 36 15.67 -7.29 5.01
CA PRO A 36 14.78 -7.98 5.93
C PRO A 36 13.84 -8.94 5.19
N ASN A 37 13.50 -10.06 5.84
CA ASN A 37 12.56 -11.04 5.28
C ASN A 37 11.13 -10.52 5.31
N LYS A 38 10.83 -9.60 4.40
CA LYS A 38 9.50 -9.04 4.17
C LYS A 38 9.27 -8.72 2.70
N LEU A 39 8.03 -8.81 2.27
CA LEU A 39 7.65 -8.37 0.94
C LEU A 39 7.80 -6.84 0.83
N ALA A 40 8.20 -6.35 -0.33
CA ALA A 40 8.31 -4.92 -0.57
C ALA A 40 6.95 -4.26 -0.40
N GLU A 41 6.85 -3.36 0.56
CA GLU A 41 5.72 -2.45 0.70
C GLU A 41 6.04 -1.15 -0.04
N LYS A 42 5.03 -0.55 -0.67
CA LYS A 42 5.20 0.80 -1.19
C LYS A 42 5.44 1.73 -0.01
N PRO A 43 6.50 2.56 -0.03
CA PRO A 43 6.67 3.57 0.99
C PRO A 43 5.46 4.50 0.98
N GLY A 44 4.97 4.86 2.17
CA GLY A 44 3.88 5.81 2.30
C GLY A 44 4.18 7.12 1.57
N ASP A 45 3.16 7.76 1.08
CA ASP A 45 3.32 9.03 0.37
C ASP A 45 3.86 10.11 1.32
N PRO A 46 4.87 10.90 0.93
CA PRO A 46 5.41 11.95 1.76
C PRO A 46 4.31 13.03 2.00
N TRP A 47 4.31 13.62 3.19
CA TRP A 47 3.27 14.55 3.64
C TRP A 47 2.95 15.67 2.65
N TYR A 48 3.93 16.17 1.92
CA TYR A 48 3.74 17.22 0.92
C TYR A 48 2.97 16.73 -0.31
N LYS A 49 3.14 15.46 -0.71
CA LYS A 49 2.38 14.85 -1.82
C LYS A 49 0.93 14.66 -1.43
N ILE A 50 0.67 14.22 -0.20
CA ILE A 50 -0.67 14.10 0.38
C ILE A 50 -1.33 15.49 0.45
N PHE A 51 -0.60 16.50 0.93
CA PHE A 51 -1.09 17.88 1.02
C PHE A 51 -1.49 18.45 -0.35
N TRP A 52 -0.63 18.32 -1.35
CA TRP A 52 -0.96 18.77 -2.71
C TRP A 52 -2.06 17.93 -3.35
N GLY A 53 -2.15 16.63 -3.02
CA GLY A 53 -3.25 15.76 -3.42
C GLY A 53 -4.60 16.27 -2.89
N ASN A 54 -4.66 16.66 -1.62
CA ASN A 54 -5.86 17.25 -1.00
C ASN A 54 -6.26 18.61 -1.60
N ILE A 55 -5.29 19.41 -2.07
CA ILE A 55 -5.59 20.66 -2.80
C ILE A 55 -6.10 20.34 -4.22
N ALA A 56 -5.55 19.31 -4.85
CA ALA A 56 -5.94 18.88 -6.20
C ALA A 56 -7.25 18.07 -6.23
N ASP A 57 -7.84 17.77 -5.06
CA ASP A 57 -9.16 17.16 -4.98
C ASP A 57 -10.20 18.02 -5.73
N PRO A 58 -11.09 17.42 -6.52
CA PRO A 58 -12.05 18.17 -7.34
C PRO A 58 -12.88 19.21 -6.57
N MET A 59 -13.24 18.92 -5.32
CA MET A 59 -14.02 19.87 -4.48
C MET A 59 -13.16 21.04 -4.04
N THR A 60 -11.96 20.77 -3.54
CA THR A 60 -11.00 21.80 -3.13
C THR A 60 -10.53 22.66 -4.31
N LEU A 61 -10.41 22.04 -5.51
CA LEU A 61 -10.06 22.76 -6.73
C LEU A 61 -11.13 23.78 -7.14
N ILE A 62 -12.43 23.48 -6.97
CA ILE A 62 -13.51 24.43 -7.21
C ILE A 62 -13.38 25.63 -6.28
N LEU A 63 -13.09 25.40 -4.98
CA LEU A 63 -12.84 26.47 -4.01
C LEU A 63 -11.61 27.31 -4.39
N ALA A 64 -10.53 26.67 -4.82
CA ALA A 64 -9.31 27.38 -5.25
C ALA A 64 -9.58 28.27 -6.47
N ILE A 65 -10.36 27.78 -7.45
CA ILE A 65 -10.79 28.58 -8.61
C ILE A 65 -11.67 29.75 -8.15
N ALA A 66 -12.58 29.50 -7.23
CA ALA A 66 -13.42 30.54 -6.64
C ALA A 66 -12.59 31.65 -5.96
N ALA A 67 -11.59 31.26 -5.17
CA ALA A 67 -10.65 32.20 -4.55
C ALA A 67 -9.91 33.05 -5.57
N ILE A 68 -9.46 32.45 -6.69
CA ILE A 68 -8.78 33.18 -7.77
C ILE A 68 -9.73 34.20 -8.43
N ILE A 69 -10.99 33.80 -8.70
CA ILE A 69 -12.00 34.70 -9.25
C ILE A 69 -12.26 35.87 -8.30
N SER A 70 -12.47 35.59 -7.01
CA SER A 70 -12.65 36.64 -5.98
C SER A 70 -11.43 37.59 -5.92
N LEU A 71 -10.21 37.05 -6.02
CA LEU A 71 -9.00 37.88 -6.04
C LEU A 71 -8.98 38.82 -7.25
N VAL A 72 -9.28 38.30 -8.44
CA VAL A 72 -9.33 39.11 -9.67
C VAL A 72 -10.37 40.22 -9.54
N LEU A 73 -11.56 39.91 -9.00
CA LEU A 73 -12.61 40.92 -8.80
C LEU A 73 -12.23 41.97 -7.74
N ALA A 74 -11.60 41.54 -6.63
CA ALA A 74 -11.10 42.45 -5.61
C ALA A 74 -10.04 43.44 -6.17
N ILE A 75 -9.19 42.97 -7.13
CA ILE A 75 -8.23 43.85 -7.78
C ILE A 75 -8.92 44.83 -8.74
N ILE A 76 -9.88 44.35 -9.53
CA ILE A 76 -10.62 45.20 -10.48
C ILE A 76 -11.43 46.28 -9.75
N ASN A 77 -12.07 45.90 -8.66
CA ASN A 77 -12.94 46.80 -7.85
C ASN A 77 -12.18 47.53 -6.74
N TRP A 78 -10.86 47.58 -6.78
CA TRP A 78 -10.03 48.18 -5.73
C TRP A 78 -10.38 49.64 -5.38
N GLU A 79 -10.76 50.44 -6.38
CA GLU A 79 -11.14 51.84 -6.20
C GLU A 79 -12.48 51.99 -5.49
N THR A 80 -13.39 51.03 -5.57
CA THR A 80 -14.73 51.08 -5.00
C THR A 80 -14.86 50.35 -3.68
N GLU A 81 -14.23 49.20 -3.53
CA GLU A 81 -14.35 48.34 -2.34
C GLU A 81 -13.09 48.40 -1.43
N GLY A 82 -11.98 48.87 -1.93
CA GLY A 82 -10.73 48.97 -1.17
C GLY A 82 -10.28 47.63 -0.56
N PRO A 83 -9.71 47.66 0.68
CA PRO A 83 -9.20 46.43 1.32
C PRO A 83 -10.29 45.43 1.71
N THR A 84 -11.56 45.82 1.77
CA THR A 84 -12.68 44.93 2.17
C THR A 84 -12.94 43.84 1.16
N GLY A 85 -12.73 44.10 -0.14
CA GLY A 85 -12.83 43.09 -1.18
C GLY A 85 -11.83 41.93 -1.04
N LEU A 86 -10.73 42.13 -0.33
CA LEU A 86 -9.75 41.05 -0.06
C LEU A 86 -10.20 40.14 1.09
N ALA A 87 -11.14 40.52 1.90
CA ALA A 87 -11.58 39.70 3.06
C ALA A 87 -12.14 38.35 2.60
N ASP A 88 -12.97 38.35 1.56
CA ASP A 88 -13.54 37.11 1.01
C ASP A 88 -12.46 36.19 0.43
N VAL A 89 -11.47 36.76 -0.24
CA VAL A 89 -10.32 36.01 -0.78
C VAL A 89 -9.56 35.31 0.35
N PHE A 90 -9.26 36.04 1.44
CA PHE A 90 -8.54 35.47 2.58
C PHE A 90 -9.37 34.39 3.31
N ILE A 91 -10.69 34.57 3.40
CA ILE A 91 -11.58 33.58 4.01
C ILE A 91 -11.59 32.31 3.18
N ILE A 92 -11.83 32.39 1.86
CA ILE A 92 -11.89 31.21 0.98
C ILE A 92 -10.53 30.50 0.93
N PHE A 93 -9.45 31.26 0.79
CA PHE A 93 -8.10 30.70 0.78
C PHE A 93 -7.73 30.06 2.11
N GLY A 94 -8.14 30.67 3.22
CA GLY A 94 -7.99 30.12 4.56
C GLY A 94 -8.70 28.78 4.71
N VAL A 95 -9.93 28.67 4.22
CA VAL A 95 -10.71 27.42 4.23
C VAL A 95 -9.99 26.34 3.41
N VAL A 96 -9.52 26.66 2.19
CA VAL A 96 -8.77 25.72 1.34
C VAL A 96 -7.54 25.18 2.06
N ILE A 97 -6.75 26.06 2.69
CA ILE A 97 -5.55 25.64 3.42
C ILE A 97 -5.91 24.80 4.64
N ILE A 98 -6.91 25.23 5.42
CA ILE A 98 -7.34 24.50 6.61
C ILE A 98 -7.82 23.08 6.23
N ASN A 99 -8.65 22.96 5.20
CA ASN A 99 -9.14 21.66 4.73
C ASN A 99 -7.97 20.78 4.24
N ALA A 100 -7.04 21.32 3.46
CA ALA A 100 -5.86 20.57 3.01
C ALA A 100 -4.98 20.10 4.19
N VAL A 101 -4.81 20.93 5.22
CA VAL A 101 -4.07 20.58 6.44
C VAL A 101 -4.82 19.49 7.23
N ILE A 102 -6.12 19.65 7.44
CA ILE A 102 -6.93 18.66 8.17
C ILE A 102 -6.90 17.31 7.43
N GLY A 103 -7.16 17.30 6.12
CA GLY A 103 -7.11 16.09 5.30
C GLY A 103 -5.75 15.40 5.38
N THR A 104 -4.67 16.15 5.25
CA THR A 104 -3.30 15.62 5.37
C THR A 104 -3.05 15.01 6.75
N VAL A 105 -3.46 15.67 7.83
CA VAL A 105 -3.29 15.16 9.19
C VAL A 105 -4.12 13.89 9.42
N GLN A 106 -5.35 13.84 8.90
CA GLN A 106 -6.21 12.65 9.00
C GLN A 106 -5.60 11.47 8.26
N GLU A 107 -5.13 11.67 7.03
CA GLU A 107 -4.51 10.63 6.21
C GLU A 107 -3.22 10.07 6.83
N LEU A 108 -2.32 10.94 7.30
CA LEU A 108 -1.11 10.54 8.02
C LEU A 108 -1.42 9.78 9.33
N ARG A 109 -2.50 10.15 10.04
CA ARG A 109 -2.92 9.41 11.24
C ARG A 109 -3.48 8.03 10.88
N ALA A 110 -4.27 7.93 9.81
CA ALA A 110 -4.80 6.66 9.33
C ALA A 110 -3.67 5.72 8.91
N GLU A 111 -2.68 6.21 8.16
CA GLU A 111 -1.51 5.45 7.74
C GLU A 111 -0.71 4.93 8.95
N LYS A 112 -0.43 5.78 9.94
CA LYS A 112 0.25 5.36 11.18
C LYS A 112 -0.55 4.33 11.98
N ALA A 113 -1.87 4.44 12.02
CA ALA A 113 -2.72 3.46 12.69
C ALA A 113 -2.67 2.10 11.99
N LEU A 114 -2.68 2.08 10.65
CA LEU A 114 -2.50 0.85 9.86
C LEU A 114 -1.12 0.23 10.07
N GLU A 115 -0.07 1.03 10.09
CA GLU A 115 1.30 0.55 10.37
C GLU A 115 1.40 -0.07 11.79
N ALA A 116 0.76 0.55 12.79
CA ALA A 116 0.74 0.01 14.14
C ALA A 116 -0.01 -1.33 14.20
N LEU A 117 -1.13 -1.48 13.50
CA LEU A 117 -1.87 -2.75 13.40
C LEU A 117 -1.03 -3.83 12.72
N LYS A 118 -0.34 -3.51 11.63
CA LYS A 118 0.57 -4.43 10.95
C LYS A 118 1.67 -4.93 11.88
N LYS A 119 2.29 -4.03 12.66
CA LYS A 119 3.33 -4.40 13.63
C LYS A 119 2.82 -5.32 14.74
N MET A 120 1.57 -5.16 15.18
CA MET A 120 0.96 -6.05 16.18
C MET A 120 0.67 -7.45 15.65
N SER A 121 0.50 -7.60 14.35
CA SER A 121 0.23 -8.87 13.66
C SER A 121 1.47 -9.42 12.94
N ALA A 122 2.66 -8.87 13.23
CA ALA A 122 3.89 -9.33 12.60
C ALA A 122 4.12 -10.82 12.88
N PRO A 123 4.36 -11.64 11.84
CA PRO A 123 4.60 -13.06 12.02
C PRO A 123 5.91 -13.30 12.76
N THR A 124 5.94 -14.37 13.55
CA THR A 124 7.13 -14.87 14.24
C THR A 124 7.59 -16.17 13.60
N ALA A 125 8.87 -16.48 13.77
CA ALA A 125 9.48 -17.73 13.33
C ALA A 125 10.21 -18.39 14.49
N THR A 126 10.08 -19.71 14.60
CA THR A 126 10.85 -20.52 15.56
C THR A 126 12.12 -20.99 14.86
N VAL A 127 13.26 -20.51 15.33
CA VAL A 127 14.58 -20.83 14.73
C VAL A 127 15.49 -21.53 15.71
N ARG A 128 16.43 -22.32 15.16
CA ARG A 128 17.54 -22.89 15.92
C ARG A 128 18.81 -22.10 15.63
N ARG A 129 19.33 -21.39 16.64
CA ARG A 129 20.63 -20.68 16.61
C ARG A 129 21.43 -21.01 17.86
N GLU A 130 22.74 -21.24 17.71
CA GLU A 130 23.66 -21.60 18.81
C GLU A 130 23.17 -22.80 19.65
N GLY A 131 22.55 -23.80 18.98
CA GLY A 131 21.98 -24.99 19.61
C GLY A 131 20.70 -24.76 20.44
N GLN A 132 20.15 -23.54 20.42
CA GLN A 132 18.92 -23.21 21.14
C GLN A 132 17.80 -22.86 20.16
N THR A 133 16.61 -23.41 20.45
CA THR A 133 15.39 -23.04 19.75
C THR A 133 14.80 -21.79 20.38
N LYS A 134 14.57 -20.76 19.58
CA LYS A 134 13.99 -19.48 20.02
C LYS A 134 13.02 -18.92 19.01
N GLU A 135 12.08 -18.13 19.47
CA GLU A 135 11.15 -17.40 18.63
C GLU A 135 11.70 -16.00 18.33
N ILE A 136 11.73 -15.64 17.05
CA ILE A 136 12.18 -14.33 16.57
C ILE A 136 11.14 -13.72 15.66
N PRO A 137 11.12 -12.39 15.44
CA PRO A 137 10.36 -11.78 14.37
C PRO A 137 10.75 -12.39 13.01
N ALA A 138 9.78 -12.75 12.18
CA ALA A 138 10.06 -13.36 10.87
C ALA A 138 10.91 -12.44 9.96
N GLU A 139 10.85 -11.12 10.17
CA GLU A 139 11.68 -10.13 9.45
C GLU A 139 13.19 -10.32 9.69
N GLU A 140 13.58 -10.93 10.83
CA GLU A 140 14.97 -11.16 11.22
C GLU A 140 15.55 -12.49 10.72
N LEU A 141 14.75 -13.25 9.94
CA LEU A 141 15.24 -14.46 9.29
C LEU A 141 16.22 -14.13 8.18
N VAL A 142 17.27 -14.94 8.12
CA VAL A 142 18.30 -14.86 7.09
C VAL A 142 18.49 -16.22 6.40
N VAL A 143 18.97 -16.17 5.18
CA VAL A 143 19.34 -17.40 4.45
C VAL A 143 20.37 -18.19 5.25
N GLY A 144 20.12 -19.50 5.42
CA GLY A 144 20.93 -20.40 6.25
C GLY A 144 20.38 -20.62 7.68
N ASP A 145 19.35 -19.86 8.14
CA ASP A 145 18.68 -20.17 9.39
C ASP A 145 17.97 -21.52 9.34
N ILE A 146 17.96 -22.24 10.46
CA ILE A 146 17.16 -23.46 10.60
C ILE A 146 15.85 -23.09 11.28
N VAL A 147 14.75 -23.32 10.60
CA VAL A 147 13.39 -23.03 11.06
C VAL A 147 12.69 -24.32 11.46
N VAL A 148 12.04 -24.29 12.62
CA VAL A 148 11.16 -25.35 13.10
C VAL A 148 9.72 -25.04 12.68
N LEU A 149 9.10 -25.98 11.99
CA LEU A 149 7.74 -25.88 11.48
C LEU A 149 6.79 -26.70 12.33
N GLU A 150 5.68 -26.11 12.72
CA GLU A 150 4.65 -26.73 13.54
C GLU A 150 3.26 -26.49 12.93
N GLU A 151 2.34 -27.43 13.16
CA GLU A 151 0.94 -27.30 12.75
C GLU A 151 0.31 -26.00 13.27
N GLY A 152 -0.47 -25.33 12.43
CA GLY A 152 -1.15 -24.06 12.75
C GLY A 152 -0.26 -22.82 12.57
N ARG A 153 1.04 -22.98 12.27
CA ARG A 153 1.93 -21.85 11.95
C ARG A 153 2.06 -21.66 10.43
N THR A 154 2.38 -20.46 10.05
CA THR A 154 2.68 -20.12 8.64
C THR A 154 4.18 -20.24 8.39
N VAL A 155 4.55 -20.79 7.25
CA VAL A 155 5.95 -20.87 6.79
C VAL A 155 6.49 -19.45 6.60
N PRO A 156 7.59 -19.07 7.30
CA PRO A 156 8.01 -17.68 7.38
C PRO A 156 8.92 -17.23 6.22
N ALA A 157 9.49 -18.17 5.47
CA ALA A 157 10.41 -17.94 4.34
C ALA A 157 10.39 -19.18 3.44
N ASP A 158 11.04 -19.17 2.28
CA ASP A 158 11.20 -20.39 1.51
C ASP A 158 12.29 -21.27 2.12
N LEU A 159 11.93 -22.53 2.39
CA LEU A 159 12.80 -23.48 3.10
C LEU A 159 13.02 -24.74 2.29
N ARG A 160 14.26 -25.24 2.27
CA ARG A 160 14.55 -26.63 1.92
C ARG A 160 14.41 -27.48 3.18
N LEU A 161 13.55 -28.49 3.12
CA LEU A 161 13.27 -29.37 4.26
C LEU A 161 14.49 -30.24 4.61
N LEU A 162 14.76 -30.36 5.91
CA LEU A 162 15.84 -31.19 6.46
C LEU A 162 15.28 -32.44 7.13
N ALA A 163 14.13 -32.32 7.76
CA ALA A 163 13.39 -33.42 8.38
C ALA A 163 11.89 -33.15 8.34
N THR A 164 11.09 -34.19 8.13
CA THR A 164 9.64 -34.11 8.09
C THR A 164 9.01 -35.24 8.88
N TYR A 165 7.89 -34.93 9.56
CA TYR A 165 7.08 -35.88 10.30
C TYR A 165 5.63 -35.65 9.90
N SER A 166 5.20 -36.36 8.83
CA SER A 166 3.87 -36.23 8.23
C SER A 166 3.50 -34.77 7.90
N LEU A 167 4.47 -33.97 7.50
CA LEU A 167 4.28 -32.55 7.23
C LEU A 167 3.40 -32.35 6.00
N LYS A 168 2.36 -31.52 6.13
CA LYS A 168 1.51 -31.07 5.02
C LYS A 168 1.34 -29.55 5.09
N THR A 169 1.47 -28.91 3.93
CA THR A 169 1.27 -27.47 3.77
C THR A 169 0.14 -27.18 2.79
N ASP A 170 -0.61 -26.12 3.04
CA ASP A 170 -1.61 -25.62 2.08
C ASP A 170 -0.94 -24.61 1.15
N GLU A 171 -0.76 -25.02 -0.10
CA GLU A 171 -0.08 -24.24 -1.14
C GLU A 171 -1.06 -23.66 -2.18
N ALA A 172 -2.35 -23.65 -1.87
CA ALA A 172 -3.38 -23.17 -2.79
C ALA A 172 -3.13 -21.74 -3.30
N SER A 173 -2.51 -20.90 -2.51
CA SER A 173 -2.17 -19.51 -2.90
C SER A 173 -1.09 -19.44 -4.01
N LEU A 174 -0.26 -20.47 -4.15
CA LEU A 174 0.82 -20.54 -5.13
C LEU A 174 0.50 -21.43 -6.32
N THR A 175 -0.13 -22.60 -6.05
CA THR A 175 -0.41 -23.62 -7.05
C THR A 175 -1.83 -23.58 -7.60
N GLY A 176 -2.79 -23.01 -6.82
CA GLY A 176 -4.21 -23.07 -7.10
C GLY A 176 -4.88 -24.39 -6.68
N GLU A 177 -4.14 -25.36 -6.15
CA GLU A 177 -4.65 -26.66 -5.71
C GLU A 177 -5.19 -26.58 -4.27
N SER A 178 -6.42 -27.00 -4.06
CA SER A 178 -7.09 -26.95 -2.72
C SER A 178 -6.74 -28.11 -1.79
N VAL A 179 -5.97 -29.09 -2.27
CA VAL A 179 -5.56 -30.25 -1.46
C VAL A 179 -4.19 -29.93 -0.84
N PRO A 180 -4.01 -30.12 0.48
CA PRO A 180 -2.71 -29.92 1.11
C PRO A 180 -1.62 -30.81 0.50
N ALA A 181 -0.48 -30.19 0.22
CA ALA A 181 0.68 -30.87 -0.33
C ALA A 181 1.40 -31.68 0.76
N GLU A 182 1.65 -32.95 0.50
CA GLU A 182 2.52 -33.77 1.38
C GLU A 182 3.97 -33.43 1.13
N LYS A 183 4.73 -33.24 2.21
CA LYS A 183 6.12 -32.84 2.17
C LYS A 183 7.06 -33.93 2.69
N ASP A 184 8.15 -34.15 1.98
CA ASP A 184 9.14 -35.19 2.30
C ASP A 184 10.56 -34.64 2.11
N ALA A 185 11.31 -34.57 3.20
CA ALA A 185 12.68 -34.06 3.20
C ALA A 185 13.68 -35.00 2.49
N ASP A 186 13.39 -36.32 2.48
CA ASP A 186 14.32 -37.35 1.97
C ASP A 186 14.28 -37.46 0.44
N ILE A 187 13.25 -36.94 -0.20
CA ILE A 187 13.11 -36.96 -1.65
C ILE A 187 14.08 -35.96 -2.25
N VAL A 188 14.89 -36.43 -3.18
CA VAL A 188 15.74 -35.59 -4.04
C VAL A 188 15.12 -35.57 -5.43
N LEU A 189 14.71 -34.38 -5.87
CA LEU A 189 14.07 -34.25 -7.19
C LEU A 189 15.10 -34.44 -8.31
N ILE A 190 14.66 -35.05 -9.42
CA ILE A 190 15.49 -35.19 -10.61
C ILE A 190 15.47 -33.86 -11.34
N ALA A 191 16.65 -33.33 -11.67
CA ALA A 191 16.76 -32.11 -12.44
C ALA A 191 16.03 -32.28 -13.80
N PRO A 192 15.25 -31.28 -14.25
CA PRO A 192 14.64 -31.30 -15.56
C PRO A 192 15.70 -31.48 -16.65
N GLU A 193 15.37 -32.21 -17.73
CA GLU A 193 16.28 -32.42 -18.89
C GLU A 193 16.73 -31.07 -19.51
N ASP A 194 15.90 -30.05 -19.42
CA ASP A 194 16.24 -28.71 -19.84
C ASP A 194 16.67 -27.90 -18.59
N GLU A 195 17.96 -27.65 -18.45
CA GLU A 195 18.59 -26.93 -17.35
C GLU A 195 18.00 -25.50 -17.13
N LYS A 196 17.25 -24.99 -18.11
CA LYS A 196 16.57 -23.68 -18.01
C LYS A 196 15.16 -23.75 -17.40
N LYS A 197 14.61 -24.94 -17.22
CA LYS A 197 13.30 -25.14 -16.62
C LYS A 197 13.44 -25.45 -15.14
N GLU A 198 12.77 -24.67 -14.31
CA GLU A 198 12.60 -24.95 -12.88
C GLU A 198 11.52 -26.01 -12.69
N THR A 199 11.66 -26.85 -11.66
CA THR A 199 10.59 -27.75 -11.24
C THR A 199 9.38 -26.93 -10.84
N PRO A 200 8.15 -27.25 -11.30
CA PRO A 200 6.94 -26.57 -10.88
C PRO A 200 6.81 -26.56 -9.35
N ILE A 201 6.29 -25.48 -8.77
CA ILE A 201 6.18 -25.29 -7.32
C ILE A 201 5.44 -26.47 -6.66
N GLY A 202 4.32 -26.92 -7.24
CA GLY A 202 3.53 -28.04 -6.73
C GLY A 202 4.25 -29.39 -6.69
N ASP A 203 5.29 -29.57 -7.51
CA ASP A 203 6.09 -30.81 -7.59
C ASP A 203 7.31 -30.77 -6.63
N ARG A 204 7.60 -29.62 -5.99
CA ARG A 204 8.72 -29.47 -5.06
C ARG A 204 8.33 -29.98 -3.67
N VAL A 205 8.25 -31.29 -3.51
CA VAL A 205 7.83 -31.94 -2.26
C VAL A 205 8.82 -31.78 -1.11
N ASN A 206 10.05 -31.41 -1.39
CA ASN A 206 11.12 -31.25 -0.42
C ASN A 206 11.41 -29.77 -0.05
N GLU A 207 10.55 -28.86 -0.51
CA GLU A 207 10.57 -27.44 -0.18
C GLU A 207 9.22 -27.00 0.36
N VAL A 208 9.22 -25.97 1.18
CA VAL A 208 8.01 -25.26 1.62
C VAL A 208 8.21 -23.77 1.41
N PHE A 209 7.12 -23.06 1.16
CA PHE A 209 7.15 -21.72 0.62
C PHE A 209 6.58 -20.70 1.61
N MET A 210 7.13 -19.49 1.59
CA MET A 210 6.69 -18.38 2.41
C MET A 210 5.17 -18.15 2.28
N SER A 211 4.53 -17.82 3.38
CA SER A 211 3.08 -17.54 3.51
C SER A 211 2.15 -18.74 3.34
N THR A 212 2.66 -19.97 3.21
CA THR A 212 1.82 -21.18 3.22
C THR A 212 1.60 -21.68 4.65
N PRO A 213 0.37 -22.02 5.07
CA PRO A 213 0.13 -22.57 6.40
C PRO A 213 0.51 -24.06 6.48
N VAL A 214 1.11 -24.44 7.60
CA VAL A 214 1.30 -25.85 7.98
C VAL A 214 -0.03 -26.38 8.54
N VAL A 215 -0.64 -27.29 7.81
CA VAL A 215 -1.98 -27.81 8.17
C VAL A 215 -1.94 -29.14 8.91
N TYR A 216 -0.79 -29.84 8.86
CA TYR A 216 -0.61 -31.08 9.59
C TYR A 216 0.88 -31.40 9.80
N GLY A 217 1.20 -32.02 10.93
CA GLY A 217 2.53 -32.52 11.23
C GLY A 217 3.54 -31.43 11.62
N HIS A 218 4.80 -31.79 11.57
CA HIS A 218 5.90 -30.86 11.89
C HIS A 218 7.16 -31.22 11.09
N GLY A 219 8.11 -30.28 11.05
CA GLY A 219 9.36 -30.50 10.33
C GLY A 219 10.39 -29.42 10.63
N GLU A 220 11.55 -29.58 10.05
CA GLU A 220 12.62 -28.59 10.11
C GLU A 220 13.14 -28.32 8.70
N GLY A 221 13.48 -27.06 8.44
CA GLY A 221 14.03 -26.67 7.13
C GLY A 221 15.07 -25.57 7.28
N ILE A 222 15.96 -25.48 6.31
CA ILE A 222 16.93 -24.40 6.17
C ILE A 222 16.36 -23.32 5.23
N VAL A 223 16.48 -22.06 5.63
CA VAL A 223 16.06 -20.92 4.81
C VAL A 223 16.92 -20.82 3.55
N ILE A 224 16.30 -20.85 2.40
CA ILE A 224 16.95 -20.78 1.08
C ILE A 224 16.69 -19.46 0.36
N ALA A 225 15.55 -18.80 0.66
CA ALA A 225 15.22 -17.48 0.13
C ALA A 225 14.38 -16.70 1.14
N THR A 226 14.52 -15.36 1.14
CA THR A 226 13.82 -14.43 2.05
C THR A 226 13.20 -13.27 1.27
N GLY A 227 12.12 -12.70 1.78
CA GLY A 227 11.49 -11.48 1.27
C GLY A 227 11.12 -11.55 -0.20
N MET A 228 11.65 -10.64 -0.99
CA MET A 228 11.33 -10.54 -2.43
C MET A 228 11.97 -11.63 -3.30
N ASP A 229 12.92 -12.40 -2.75
CA ASP A 229 13.57 -13.50 -3.47
C ASP A 229 12.80 -14.83 -3.32
N THR A 230 11.80 -14.89 -2.44
CA THR A 230 10.90 -16.04 -2.29
C THR A 230 9.94 -16.18 -3.49
N GLU A 231 9.32 -17.35 -3.64
CA GLU A 231 8.34 -17.57 -4.72
C GLU A 231 7.16 -16.58 -4.63
N ILE A 232 6.63 -16.33 -3.42
CA ILE A 232 5.60 -15.32 -3.23
C ILE A 232 6.13 -13.89 -3.50
N GLY A 233 7.40 -13.63 -3.21
CA GLY A 233 8.06 -12.36 -3.50
C GLY A 233 8.18 -12.09 -5.00
N LYS A 234 8.52 -13.11 -5.79
CA LYS A 234 8.56 -13.02 -7.26
C LYS A 234 7.18 -12.69 -7.84
N ILE A 235 6.11 -13.31 -7.31
CA ILE A 235 4.72 -13.02 -7.69
C ILE A 235 4.35 -11.57 -7.30
N ALA A 236 4.67 -11.16 -6.07
CA ALA A 236 4.40 -9.80 -5.57
C ALA A 236 5.09 -8.74 -6.43
N LYS A 237 6.32 -9.00 -6.88
CA LYS A 237 7.05 -8.10 -7.78
C LYS A 237 6.33 -7.94 -9.12
N SER A 238 5.89 -9.02 -9.72
CA SER A 238 5.16 -8.99 -10.99
C SER A 238 3.84 -8.22 -10.88
N LEU A 239 3.10 -8.39 -9.76
CA LEU A 239 1.84 -7.66 -9.51
C LEU A 239 2.07 -6.17 -9.22
N SER A 240 3.19 -5.80 -8.59
CA SER A 240 3.49 -4.40 -8.26
C SER A 240 3.75 -3.53 -9.50
N GLU A 241 4.12 -4.13 -10.62
CA GLU A 241 4.35 -3.44 -11.90
C GLU A 241 3.05 -3.06 -12.62
N GLU A 242 1.91 -3.69 -12.29
CA GLU A 242 0.61 -3.43 -12.95
C GLU A 242 -0.18 -2.24 -12.39
N GLY A 243 0.29 -1.59 -11.32
CA GLY A 243 -0.36 -0.43 -10.70
C GLY A 243 -1.56 -0.81 -9.80
N GLU A 244 -1.98 0.13 -8.95
CA GLU A 244 -3.12 -0.07 -8.04
C GLU A 244 -4.45 0.17 -8.76
N GLU A 245 -5.26 -0.85 -8.90
CA GLU A 245 -6.64 -0.67 -9.28
C GLU A 245 -7.49 -0.15 -8.11
N LEU A 246 -8.29 0.90 -8.38
CA LEU A 246 -9.27 1.39 -7.41
C LEU A 246 -10.26 0.29 -7.04
N THR A 247 -10.57 0.16 -5.76
CA THR A 247 -11.61 -0.76 -5.29
C THR A 247 -12.98 -0.42 -5.91
N PRO A 248 -13.92 -1.36 -6.01
CA PRO A 248 -15.26 -1.08 -6.51
C PRO A 248 -15.98 0.04 -5.74
N LEU A 249 -15.71 0.17 -4.43
CA LEU A 249 -16.26 1.25 -3.59
C LEU A 249 -15.62 2.59 -3.97
N GLN A 250 -14.31 2.65 -4.10
CA GLN A 250 -13.60 3.87 -4.54
C GLN A 250 -14.04 4.31 -5.94
N LYS A 251 -14.21 3.38 -6.88
CA LYS A 251 -14.74 3.68 -8.23
C LYS A 251 -16.15 4.30 -8.16
N LYS A 252 -17.02 3.78 -7.29
CA LYS A 252 -18.38 4.33 -7.07
C LYS A 252 -18.36 5.70 -6.39
N LEU A 253 -17.52 5.88 -5.36
CA LEU A 253 -17.35 7.16 -4.67
C LEU A 253 -16.78 8.24 -5.60
N ALA A 254 -15.77 7.91 -6.39
CA ALA A 254 -15.23 8.82 -7.42
C ALA A 254 -16.31 9.22 -8.44
N GLY A 255 -17.17 8.29 -8.85
CA GLY A 255 -18.31 8.55 -9.71
C GLY A 255 -19.33 9.51 -9.08
N LEU A 256 -19.64 9.32 -7.81
CA LEU A 256 -20.54 10.20 -7.03
C LEU A 256 -19.95 11.60 -6.87
N SER A 257 -18.67 11.71 -6.50
CA SER A 257 -17.96 12.99 -6.38
C SER A 257 -17.95 13.75 -7.70
N LYS A 258 -17.69 13.05 -8.82
CA LYS A 258 -17.78 13.65 -10.16
C LYS A 258 -19.19 14.16 -10.49
N PHE A 259 -20.23 13.38 -10.19
CA PHE A 259 -21.62 13.79 -10.39
C PHE A 259 -21.97 15.01 -9.57
N LEU A 260 -21.63 15.05 -8.27
CA LEU A 260 -21.86 16.18 -7.39
C LEU A 260 -21.10 17.43 -7.86
N GLY A 261 -19.85 17.27 -8.30
CA GLY A 261 -19.05 18.36 -8.87
C GLY A 261 -19.72 18.96 -10.12
N ILE A 262 -20.20 18.13 -11.04
CA ILE A 262 -20.93 18.61 -12.24
C ILE A 262 -22.24 19.32 -11.86
N LEU A 263 -22.97 18.77 -10.88
CA LEU A 263 -24.20 19.36 -10.38
C LEU A 263 -23.93 20.75 -9.78
N THR A 264 -22.91 20.88 -8.95
CA THR A 264 -22.49 22.16 -8.34
C THR A 264 -22.15 23.19 -9.40
N VAL A 265 -21.33 22.83 -10.40
CA VAL A 265 -20.99 23.71 -11.52
C VAL A 265 -22.26 24.11 -12.30
N GLY A 266 -23.18 23.17 -12.52
CA GLY A 266 -24.47 23.44 -13.17
C GLY A 266 -25.31 24.48 -12.41
N ILE A 267 -25.41 24.36 -11.08
CA ILE A 267 -26.12 25.30 -10.22
C ILE A 267 -25.49 26.70 -10.31
N VAL A 268 -24.16 26.79 -10.24
CA VAL A 268 -23.43 28.06 -10.36
C VAL A 268 -23.71 28.74 -11.70
N ILE A 269 -23.69 27.99 -12.81
CA ILE A 269 -23.99 28.52 -14.14
C ILE A 269 -25.43 29.04 -14.21
N VAL A 270 -26.41 28.30 -13.68
CA VAL A 270 -27.81 28.72 -13.64
C VAL A 270 -27.97 30.02 -12.85
N MET A 271 -27.35 30.11 -11.66
CA MET A 271 -27.37 31.29 -10.84
C MET A 271 -26.76 32.51 -11.54
N LEU A 272 -25.62 32.34 -12.18
CA LEU A 272 -25.00 33.37 -13.01
C LEU A 272 -25.94 33.86 -14.11
N LEU A 273 -26.56 32.94 -14.84
CA LEU A 273 -27.51 33.30 -15.90
C LEU A 273 -28.72 34.08 -15.33
N VAL A 274 -29.30 33.66 -14.24
CA VAL A 274 -30.39 34.34 -13.58
C VAL A 274 -29.99 35.77 -13.19
N LYS A 275 -28.82 35.95 -12.58
CA LYS A 275 -28.29 37.27 -12.20
C LYS A 275 -28.02 38.15 -13.43
N ILE A 276 -27.42 37.59 -14.48
CA ILE A 276 -27.19 38.33 -15.75
C ILE A 276 -28.53 38.81 -16.36
N ILE A 277 -29.53 37.94 -16.42
CA ILE A 277 -30.86 38.28 -16.94
C ILE A 277 -31.49 39.41 -16.06
N TRP A 278 -31.36 39.31 -14.74
CA TRP A 278 -31.88 40.33 -13.83
C TRP A 278 -31.20 41.69 -14.05
N ILE A 279 -29.86 41.76 -14.18
CA ILE A 279 -29.09 42.97 -14.47
C ILE A 279 -29.56 43.61 -15.81
N ILE A 280 -29.78 42.80 -16.85
CA ILE A 280 -30.23 43.26 -18.17
C ILE A 280 -31.66 43.85 -18.06
N LEU A 281 -32.58 43.13 -17.41
CA LEU A 281 -33.98 43.54 -17.27
C LEU A 281 -34.15 44.85 -16.47
N ASN A 282 -33.28 45.04 -15.48
CA ASN A 282 -33.32 46.26 -14.63
C ASN A 282 -32.44 47.40 -15.18
N ASN A 283 -31.93 47.27 -16.40
CA ASN A 283 -31.13 48.31 -17.08
C ASN A 283 -29.86 48.73 -16.31
N GLN A 284 -29.29 47.82 -15.52
CA GLN A 284 -28.10 48.04 -14.69
C GLN A 284 -26.81 47.58 -15.37
N VAL A 285 -26.81 47.41 -16.67
CA VAL A 285 -25.68 46.84 -17.48
C VAL A 285 -24.37 47.67 -17.32
N GLY A 286 -24.52 48.98 -17.04
CA GLY A 286 -23.35 49.88 -16.85
C GLY A 286 -22.79 49.92 -15.42
N VAL A 287 -23.40 49.22 -14.47
CA VAL A 287 -22.99 49.25 -13.06
C VAL A 287 -22.02 48.09 -12.76
N ALA A 288 -20.73 48.41 -12.71
CA ALA A 288 -19.68 47.40 -12.48
C ALA A 288 -19.86 46.63 -11.15
N THR A 289 -20.38 47.27 -10.13
CA THR A 289 -20.66 46.68 -8.81
C THR A 289 -21.71 45.59 -8.86
N GLU A 290 -22.70 45.66 -9.73
CA GLU A 290 -23.74 44.64 -9.88
C GLU A 290 -23.19 43.35 -10.52
N TRP A 291 -22.26 43.48 -11.47
CA TRP A 291 -21.60 42.36 -12.11
C TRP A 291 -20.68 41.64 -11.13
N SER A 292 -19.88 42.37 -10.34
CA SER A 292 -19.00 41.77 -9.33
C SER A 292 -19.82 41.08 -8.24
N ALA A 293 -20.91 41.67 -7.77
CA ALA A 293 -21.82 41.06 -6.78
C ALA A 293 -22.44 39.74 -7.34
N ALA A 294 -22.88 39.73 -8.60
CA ALA A 294 -23.42 38.51 -9.23
C ALA A 294 -22.44 37.37 -9.26
N VAL A 295 -21.15 37.64 -9.54
CA VAL A 295 -20.10 36.63 -9.55
C VAL A 295 -19.77 36.17 -8.12
N LEU A 296 -19.62 37.11 -7.16
CA LEU A 296 -19.33 36.78 -5.76
C LEU A 296 -20.44 35.93 -5.13
N ASP A 297 -21.72 36.26 -5.35
CA ASP A 297 -22.86 35.48 -4.86
C ASP A 297 -22.84 34.05 -5.45
N SER A 298 -22.49 33.92 -6.74
CA SER A 298 -22.37 32.62 -7.40
C SER A 298 -21.21 31.78 -6.87
N VAL A 299 -20.10 32.43 -6.54
CA VAL A 299 -18.94 31.81 -5.89
C VAL A 299 -19.28 31.37 -4.46
N ALA A 300 -19.95 32.23 -3.68
CA ALA A 300 -20.39 31.91 -2.32
C ALA A 300 -21.34 30.70 -2.33
N LEU A 301 -22.24 30.63 -3.29
CA LEU A 301 -23.13 29.48 -3.47
C LEU A 301 -22.35 28.21 -3.84
N ALA A 302 -21.36 28.33 -4.71
CA ALA A 302 -20.49 27.20 -5.07
C ALA A 302 -19.81 26.62 -3.83
N VAL A 303 -19.26 27.49 -2.96
CA VAL A 303 -18.64 27.11 -1.68
C VAL A 303 -19.65 26.41 -0.76
N ALA A 304 -20.88 26.96 -0.64
CA ALA A 304 -21.92 26.38 0.20
C ALA A 304 -22.51 25.06 -0.31
N ALA A 305 -22.42 24.81 -1.62
CA ALA A 305 -22.95 23.60 -2.25
C ALA A 305 -21.97 22.43 -2.26
N ILE A 306 -20.72 22.62 -1.82
CA ILE A 306 -19.72 21.55 -1.74
C ILE A 306 -20.06 20.65 -0.55
N PRO A 307 -20.36 19.36 -0.77
CA PRO A 307 -20.55 18.40 0.30
C PRO A 307 -19.18 18.10 0.95
N GLU A 308 -19.03 18.39 2.22
CA GLU A 308 -17.88 18.01 3.05
C GLU A 308 -17.89 16.52 3.40
#